data_f5737e982c5c8364dc8bb2130f479fd5
#
_entry.id   f5737e982c5c8364dc8bb2130f479fd5
#
_cell.length_a   1.000
_cell.length_b   1.000
_cell.length_c   1.000
_cell.angle_alpha   90.00
_cell.angle_beta   90.00
_cell.angle_gamma   90.00
#
_symmetry.space_group_name_H-M   'P 1'
#
loop_
_entity.id
_entity.type
_entity.pdbx_description
1 polymer ?
#
loop_
_entity_poly.entity_id
_entity_poly.type
_entity_poly.pdbx_seq_one_letter_code
_entity_poly.pdbx_strand_id
1 'polypeptide(L)'
;MGFHKEDLNSVAEAMLSSLGLPVQTVAELNDGAPLMKPGCGSRHLEAALTDGGSAESPEPIDLLPERSARASRIELAEHEDPFEYCMKAGFSPFLPVVPPTAQRVEALLAATPHAPDRVIGLVPPCYGPATVEKIAANAVMAGCKPEYMEVVIPVVRAACDERFNLHGVQATTNSATPLIMVSGPAAERLGFASGAGVFGNVARANSTVGRALQLMMANLGGARPGEIDMASLGNPGRFSDCVAENHEQSPWQPLHEELGFAPEDSTVTLFAATGLMEVSEHTARTGAGVLRTIAATLAMVWSWRSCGRVEAVVVVCPEHAATLSADGFRKSDVREFLFEHTGVPLRAYDHQGTEGTQLRELYEEIRIDGEPHYRKFKDPSQIRIIVAGGTAGKFSAVLGSWLAGPKGSQSVTYPIKW
;
A
#
# COMPACT_ATOMS: atom_id res chain seq x y z
N MET A 1 0.33 2.96 -29.06
CA MET A 1 -0.63 3.80 -29.78
C MET A 1 -0.60 5.16 -29.11
N GLY A 2 -0.19 6.21 -29.82
CA GLY A 2 -0.17 7.56 -29.26
C GLY A 2 -1.55 8.19 -29.40
N PHE A 3 -2.13 8.64 -28.32
CA PHE A 3 -3.32 9.48 -28.38
C PHE A 3 -2.92 10.85 -28.97
N HIS A 4 -3.68 11.33 -29.94
CA HIS A 4 -3.49 12.69 -30.47
C HIS A 4 -3.92 13.71 -29.44
N LYS A 5 -3.29 14.91 -29.45
CA LYS A 5 -3.58 16.02 -28.53
C LYS A 5 -5.07 16.42 -28.53
N GLU A 6 -5.74 16.22 -29.65
CA GLU A 6 -7.18 16.43 -29.85
C GLU A 6 -8.04 15.43 -29.05
N ASP A 7 -7.58 14.18 -28.89
CA ASP A 7 -8.31 13.13 -28.13
C ASP A 7 -8.28 13.40 -26.62
N LEU A 8 -7.16 13.93 -26.10
CA LEU A 8 -7.05 14.27 -24.68
C LEU A 8 -7.89 15.49 -24.30
N ASN A 9 -7.99 16.48 -25.20
CA ASN A 9 -8.86 17.63 -24.98
C ASN A 9 -10.33 17.22 -25.00
N SER A 10 -10.74 16.33 -25.90
CA SER A 10 -12.13 15.86 -25.98
C SER A 10 -12.54 15.05 -24.73
N VAL A 11 -11.63 14.26 -24.17
CA VAL A 11 -11.87 13.53 -22.91
C VAL A 11 -11.95 14.50 -21.72
N ALA A 12 -11.08 15.51 -21.65
CA ALA A 12 -11.13 16.53 -20.62
C ALA A 12 -12.41 17.38 -20.70
N GLU A 13 -12.83 17.74 -21.90
CA GLU A 13 -14.09 18.46 -22.18
C GLU A 13 -15.33 17.62 -21.79
N ALA A 14 -15.31 16.32 -22.12
CA ALA A 14 -16.38 15.41 -21.72
C ALA A 14 -16.46 15.23 -20.20
N MET A 15 -15.31 15.15 -19.52
CA MET A 15 -15.26 15.08 -18.05
C MET A 15 -15.77 16.37 -17.41
N LEU A 16 -15.38 17.55 -17.89
CA LEU A 16 -15.84 18.84 -17.36
C LEU A 16 -17.34 19.05 -17.62
N SER A 17 -17.82 18.66 -18.80
CA SER A 17 -19.25 18.69 -19.12
C SER A 17 -20.06 17.78 -18.23
N SER A 18 -19.55 16.57 -17.92
CA SER A 18 -20.23 15.65 -16.98
C SER A 18 -20.25 16.14 -15.54
N LEU A 19 -19.35 17.06 -15.19
CA LEU A 19 -19.27 17.71 -13.88
C LEU A 19 -20.01 19.04 -13.81
N GLY A 20 -20.63 19.50 -14.93
CA GLY A 20 -21.34 20.78 -15.01
C GLY A 20 -20.40 21.99 -14.97
N LEU A 21 -19.12 21.83 -15.26
CA LEU A 21 -18.12 22.89 -15.27
C LEU A 21 -17.99 23.51 -16.68
N PRO A 22 -17.80 24.82 -16.81
CA PRO A 22 -17.67 25.48 -18.12
C PRO A 22 -16.38 25.06 -18.81
N VAL A 23 -16.50 24.61 -20.06
CA VAL A 23 -15.38 24.12 -20.92
C VAL A 23 -14.29 25.18 -21.14
N GLN A 24 -14.58 26.46 -21.01
CA GLN A 24 -13.61 27.56 -21.13
C GLN A 24 -12.46 27.51 -20.13
N THR A 25 -12.63 26.82 -19.00
CA THR A 25 -11.63 26.75 -17.91
C THR A 25 -10.38 25.96 -18.28
N VAL A 26 -10.45 25.04 -19.26
CA VAL A 26 -9.29 24.23 -19.69
C VAL A 26 -8.32 25.04 -20.56
N ALA A 27 -8.84 25.95 -21.37
CA ALA A 27 -8.01 26.79 -22.23
C ALA A 27 -7.23 27.85 -21.43
N GLU A 28 -7.82 28.35 -20.33
CA GLU A 28 -7.23 29.38 -19.46
C GLU A 28 -6.19 28.80 -18.49
N LEU A 29 -6.33 27.53 -18.09
CA LEU A 29 -5.34 26.84 -17.25
C LEU A 29 -4.07 26.42 -18.02
N ASN A 30 -4.06 26.58 -19.34
CA ASN A 30 -3.00 26.12 -20.22
C ASN A 30 -2.14 27.26 -20.78
N ASP A 31 -1.86 28.29 -20.00
CA ASP A 31 -1.02 29.40 -20.39
C ASP A 31 0.43 28.94 -20.67
N GLY A 32 0.64 28.32 -21.84
CA GLY A 32 1.94 28.06 -22.44
C GLY A 32 2.73 26.83 -21.89
N ALA A 33 2.29 26.12 -20.89
CA ALA A 33 2.99 24.93 -20.40
C ALA A 33 2.69 23.69 -21.27
N PRO A 34 3.68 22.92 -21.73
CA PRO A 34 3.43 21.73 -22.51
C PRO A 34 2.75 20.65 -21.65
N LEU A 35 1.54 20.22 -22.04
CA LEU A 35 0.87 19.04 -21.48
C LEU A 35 1.81 17.83 -21.58
N MET A 36 1.87 17.04 -20.50
CA MET A 36 2.75 15.88 -20.38
C MET A 36 2.69 14.98 -21.61
N LYS A 37 3.84 14.73 -22.22
CA LYS A 37 3.95 13.70 -23.26
C LYS A 37 3.69 12.33 -22.65
N PRO A 38 2.96 11.42 -23.33
CA PRO A 38 2.82 10.05 -22.87
C PRO A 38 4.18 9.35 -22.90
N GLY A 39 4.76 9.15 -21.76
CA GLY A 39 6.03 8.45 -21.57
C GLY A 39 6.26 8.27 -20.09
N CYS A 40 6.72 7.08 -19.71
CA CYS A 40 6.98 6.64 -18.35
C CYS A 40 7.38 7.80 -17.42
N GLY A 41 6.59 8.04 -16.37
CA GLY A 41 6.71 9.19 -15.46
C GLY A 41 8.05 9.39 -14.75
N SER A 42 9.03 8.50 -14.97
CA SER A 42 10.37 8.60 -14.40
C SER A 42 11.22 9.75 -14.98
N ARG A 43 11.07 10.09 -16.26
CA ARG A 43 11.88 11.16 -16.89
C ARG A 43 11.45 12.57 -16.49
N HIS A 44 10.17 12.78 -16.17
CA HIS A 44 9.67 14.09 -15.71
C HIS A 44 9.88 14.33 -14.22
N LEU A 45 10.05 13.25 -13.43
CA LEU A 45 10.39 13.36 -12.01
C LEU A 45 11.80 13.94 -11.79
N GLU A 46 12.73 13.68 -12.71
CA GLU A 46 14.11 14.18 -12.61
C GLU A 46 14.22 15.68 -12.86
N ALA A 47 13.47 16.22 -13.81
CA ALA A 47 13.47 17.68 -14.08
C ALA A 47 12.88 18.50 -12.93
N ALA A 48 11.89 17.93 -12.20
CA ALA A 48 11.28 18.59 -11.05
C ALA A 48 12.11 18.51 -9.75
N LEU A 49 13.19 17.71 -9.73
CA LEU A 49 14.07 17.55 -8.57
C LEU A 49 15.20 18.59 -8.50
N THR A 50 15.42 19.35 -9.58
CA THR A 50 16.54 20.31 -9.69
C THR A 50 16.17 21.77 -9.42
N ASP A 51 14.88 22.12 -9.39
CA ASP A 51 14.44 23.49 -9.09
C ASP A 51 14.05 23.62 -7.61
N GLY A 52 14.95 24.22 -6.83
CA GLY A 52 14.79 24.53 -5.40
C GLY A 52 13.91 25.75 -5.12
N GLY A 53 12.77 25.89 -5.77
CA GLY A 53 11.79 26.94 -5.49
C GLY A 53 10.88 26.53 -4.33
N SER A 54 10.86 27.33 -3.26
CA SER A 54 9.89 27.27 -2.18
C SER A 54 8.50 27.64 -2.72
N ALA A 55 7.66 26.66 -3.01
CA ALA A 55 6.25 26.92 -3.32
C ALA A 55 5.47 26.99 -1.98
N GLU A 56 4.86 28.14 -1.71
CA GLU A 56 3.80 28.28 -0.72
C GLU A 56 2.68 27.29 -1.04
N SER A 57 2.18 26.62 -0.02
CA SER A 57 1.05 25.67 -0.16
C SER A 57 -0.15 26.45 -0.71
N PRO A 58 -0.77 26.02 -1.81
CA PRO A 58 -1.99 26.65 -2.28
C PRO A 58 -3.10 26.47 -1.22
N GLU A 59 -3.85 27.52 -0.95
CA GLU A 59 -5.06 27.42 -0.13
C GLU A 59 -6.02 26.36 -0.67
N PRO A 60 -6.78 25.67 0.17
CA PRO A 60 -7.71 24.63 -0.29
C PRO A 60 -8.73 25.26 -1.23
N ILE A 61 -8.71 24.87 -2.48
CA ILE A 61 -9.72 25.28 -3.45
C ILE A 61 -11.00 24.51 -3.13
N ASP A 62 -12.03 25.22 -2.70
CA ASP A 62 -13.37 24.71 -2.38
C ASP A 62 -14.14 24.40 -3.69
N LEU A 63 -13.68 23.39 -4.42
CA LEU A 63 -14.21 23.00 -5.74
C LEU A 63 -14.98 21.69 -5.75
N LEU A 64 -15.29 21.11 -4.58
CA LEU A 64 -16.10 19.89 -4.55
C LEU A 64 -17.58 20.28 -4.39
N PRO A 65 -18.47 19.86 -5.32
CA PRO A 65 -19.91 19.95 -5.07
C PRO A 65 -20.20 19.23 -3.75
N GLU A 66 -21.15 19.76 -2.95
CA GLU A 66 -21.60 19.17 -1.70
C GLU A 66 -22.01 17.70 -1.94
N ARG A 67 -21.03 16.80 -1.89
CA ARG A 67 -21.29 15.36 -1.86
C ARG A 67 -21.89 15.06 -0.50
N SER A 68 -23.12 14.57 -0.49
CA SER A 68 -23.81 14.19 0.73
C SER A 68 -22.87 13.46 1.69
N ALA A 69 -22.75 13.94 2.92
CA ALA A 69 -22.00 13.27 3.98
C ALA A 69 -22.53 11.86 4.25
N ARG A 70 -23.83 11.63 4.01
CA ARG A 70 -24.47 10.33 4.20
C ARG A 70 -24.34 9.42 2.97
N ALA A 71 -24.40 8.10 3.22
CA ALA A 71 -24.55 7.11 2.16
C ALA A 71 -25.94 7.22 1.52
N SER A 72 -25.99 7.06 0.19
CA SER A 72 -27.27 6.99 -0.51
C SER A 72 -28.01 5.71 -0.15
N ARG A 73 -29.32 5.82 0.11
CA ARG A 73 -30.19 4.66 0.27
C ARG A 73 -30.85 4.33 -1.07
N ILE A 74 -30.83 3.05 -1.41
CA ILE A 74 -31.39 2.52 -2.63
C ILE A 74 -32.48 1.52 -2.25
N GLU A 75 -33.69 1.75 -2.70
CA GLU A 75 -34.79 0.82 -2.54
C GLU A 75 -34.84 -0.10 -3.74
N LEU A 76 -34.76 -1.41 -3.49
CA LEU A 76 -34.86 -2.44 -4.51
C LEU A 76 -36.30 -2.95 -4.57
N ALA A 77 -36.76 -3.29 -5.77
CA ALA A 77 -38.03 -3.98 -5.92
C ALA A 77 -37.96 -5.39 -5.29
N GLU A 78 -39.08 -5.93 -4.84
CA GLU A 78 -39.13 -7.22 -4.12
C GLU A 78 -38.49 -8.39 -4.89
N HIS A 79 -38.50 -8.33 -6.21
CA HIS A 79 -37.94 -9.35 -7.09
C HIS A 79 -36.45 -9.11 -7.49
N GLU A 80 -35.88 -7.98 -7.10
CA GLU A 80 -34.47 -7.68 -7.40
C GLU A 80 -33.55 -8.32 -6.37
N ASP A 81 -32.57 -9.08 -6.86
CA ASP A 81 -31.53 -9.64 -6.00
C ASP A 81 -30.51 -8.56 -5.59
N PRO A 82 -30.39 -8.26 -4.29
CA PRO A 82 -29.44 -7.24 -3.80
C PRO A 82 -27.98 -7.55 -4.16
N PHE A 83 -27.61 -8.82 -4.31
CA PHE A 83 -26.27 -9.23 -4.72
C PHE A 83 -26.02 -8.83 -6.19
N GLU A 84 -26.89 -9.23 -7.09
CA GLU A 84 -26.79 -8.90 -8.52
C GLU A 84 -26.87 -7.39 -8.74
N TYR A 85 -27.69 -6.69 -7.93
CA TYR A 85 -27.72 -5.23 -7.94
C TYR A 85 -26.34 -4.63 -7.62
N CYS A 86 -25.67 -5.08 -6.54
CA CYS A 86 -24.34 -4.58 -6.17
C CYS A 86 -23.30 -4.80 -7.27
N MET A 87 -23.37 -5.96 -7.94
CA MET A 87 -22.49 -6.27 -9.07
C MET A 87 -22.75 -5.33 -10.25
N LYS A 88 -24.01 -5.19 -10.66
CA LYS A 88 -24.44 -4.34 -11.79
C LYS A 88 -24.17 -2.86 -11.53
N ALA A 89 -24.35 -2.38 -10.29
CA ALA A 89 -24.06 -1.02 -9.90
C ALA A 89 -22.54 -0.72 -9.79
N GLY A 90 -21.69 -1.72 -9.96
CA GLY A 90 -20.23 -1.56 -9.91
C GLY A 90 -19.67 -1.29 -8.52
N PHE A 91 -20.38 -1.70 -7.44
CA PHE A 91 -19.87 -1.57 -6.07
C PHE A 91 -18.80 -2.60 -5.73
N SER A 92 -18.56 -3.56 -6.59
CA SER A 92 -17.52 -4.55 -6.45
C SER A 92 -16.76 -4.73 -7.77
N PRO A 93 -15.43 -4.91 -7.73
CA PRO A 93 -14.64 -5.28 -8.90
C PRO A 93 -14.82 -6.79 -9.18
N PHE A 94 -16.00 -7.18 -9.65
CA PHE A 94 -16.36 -8.52 -10.14
C PHE A 94 -16.31 -9.67 -9.11
N LEU A 95 -16.17 -9.38 -7.82
CA LEU A 95 -16.26 -10.37 -6.76
C LEU A 95 -17.54 -10.18 -5.94
N PRO A 96 -18.13 -11.28 -5.42
CA PRO A 96 -19.29 -11.20 -4.54
C PRO A 96 -19.07 -10.26 -3.37
N VAL A 97 -20.09 -9.50 -3.03
CA VAL A 97 -20.14 -8.63 -1.83
C VAL A 97 -21.35 -8.96 -0.97
N VAL A 98 -21.23 -8.74 0.31
CA VAL A 98 -22.38 -8.82 1.22
C VAL A 98 -23.24 -7.57 1.01
N PRO A 99 -24.52 -7.65 0.66
CA PRO A 99 -25.37 -6.48 0.50
C PRO A 99 -25.37 -5.61 1.77
N PRO A 100 -25.07 -4.31 1.67
CA PRO A 100 -24.97 -3.40 2.81
C PRO A 100 -26.36 -2.89 3.23
N THR A 101 -27.20 -3.80 3.74
CA THR A 101 -28.52 -3.44 4.26
C THR A 101 -28.40 -2.48 5.44
N ALA A 102 -29.44 -1.64 5.67
CA ALA A 102 -29.46 -0.70 6.78
C ALA A 102 -29.12 -1.38 8.12
N GLN A 103 -29.74 -2.52 8.40
CA GLN A 103 -29.50 -3.28 9.63
C GLN A 103 -28.02 -3.69 9.81
N ARG A 104 -27.36 -4.12 8.73
CA ARG A 104 -25.94 -4.52 8.79
C ARG A 104 -25.04 -3.31 8.98
N VAL A 105 -25.31 -2.21 8.29
CA VAL A 105 -24.55 -0.96 8.43
C VAL A 105 -24.71 -0.39 9.85
N GLU A 106 -25.93 -0.37 10.39
CA GLU A 106 -26.21 0.08 11.76
C GLU A 106 -25.47 -0.76 12.81
N ALA A 107 -25.35 -2.08 12.60
CA ALA A 107 -24.58 -2.93 13.50
C ALA A 107 -23.07 -2.54 13.54
N LEU A 108 -22.47 -2.15 12.40
CA LEU A 108 -21.11 -1.67 12.35
C LEU A 108 -20.98 -0.26 12.97
N LEU A 109 -21.95 0.60 12.73
CA LEU A 109 -21.99 1.94 13.32
C LEU A 109 -22.11 1.89 14.85
N ALA A 110 -22.86 0.94 15.39
CA ALA A 110 -22.97 0.73 16.83
C ALA A 110 -21.68 0.28 17.51
N ALA A 111 -20.72 -0.25 16.72
CA ALA A 111 -19.42 -0.70 17.22
C ALA A 111 -18.33 0.38 17.21
N THR A 112 -18.65 1.61 16.89
CA THR A 112 -17.73 2.74 16.91
C THR A 112 -18.33 3.93 17.67
N PRO A 113 -17.52 4.70 18.41
CA PRO A 113 -17.99 5.92 19.10
C PRO A 113 -18.17 7.11 18.15
N HIS A 114 -17.83 6.97 16.88
CA HIS A 114 -17.85 8.06 15.92
C HIS A 114 -19.24 8.27 15.31
N ALA A 115 -19.64 9.52 15.16
CA ALA A 115 -20.88 9.87 14.45
C ALA A 115 -20.85 9.37 13.00
N PRO A 116 -22.00 8.90 12.45
CA PRO A 116 -22.05 8.32 11.09
C PRO A 116 -21.58 9.26 9.98
N ASP A 117 -21.81 10.56 10.13
CA ASP A 117 -21.48 11.63 9.18
C ASP A 117 -20.04 12.16 9.35
N ARG A 118 -19.32 11.74 10.40
CA ARG A 118 -17.93 12.14 10.61
C ARG A 118 -17.06 11.69 9.44
N VAL A 119 -16.40 12.64 8.79
CA VAL A 119 -15.41 12.37 7.74
C VAL A 119 -14.10 11.95 8.39
N ILE A 120 -13.60 10.78 8.04
CA ILE A 120 -12.31 10.25 8.48
C ILE A 120 -11.18 10.72 7.58
N GLY A 121 -11.43 10.85 6.28
CA GLY A 121 -10.50 11.34 5.29
C GLY A 121 -11.15 11.45 3.92
N LEU A 122 -10.40 11.99 2.96
CA LEU A 122 -10.78 12.04 1.55
C LEU A 122 -9.98 10.98 0.80
N VAL A 123 -10.66 10.01 0.21
CA VAL A 123 -10.00 8.85 -0.43
C VAL A 123 -9.51 9.22 -1.83
N PRO A 124 -8.18 9.27 -2.06
CA PRO A 124 -7.64 9.48 -3.39
C PRO A 124 -7.98 8.31 -4.33
N PRO A 125 -7.91 8.51 -5.68
CA PRO A 125 -7.54 9.73 -6.38
C PRO A 125 -8.68 10.73 -6.61
N CYS A 126 -9.97 10.35 -6.48
CA CYS A 126 -11.10 11.26 -6.66
C CYS A 126 -11.52 11.99 -5.37
N TYR A 127 -10.82 11.76 -4.26
CA TYR A 127 -11.04 12.46 -2.98
C TYR A 127 -12.48 12.40 -2.45
N GLY A 128 -13.16 11.28 -2.68
CA GLY A 128 -14.49 11.05 -2.12
C GLY A 128 -14.45 10.97 -0.59
N PRO A 129 -15.38 11.64 0.13
CA PRO A 129 -15.39 11.67 1.60
C PRO A 129 -15.68 10.29 2.18
N ALA A 130 -14.75 9.76 2.98
CA ALA A 130 -14.92 8.55 3.77
C ALA A 130 -15.59 8.91 5.10
N THR A 131 -16.91 9.04 5.10
CA THR A 131 -17.67 9.13 6.35
C THR A 131 -17.72 7.78 7.04
N VAL A 132 -17.92 7.77 8.35
CA VAL A 132 -18.03 6.53 9.13
C VAL A 132 -19.13 5.62 8.57
N GLU A 133 -20.26 6.16 8.13
CA GLU A 133 -21.34 5.40 7.49
C GLU A 133 -20.90 4.76 6.16
N LYS A 134 -20.17 5.49 5.30
CA LYS A 134 -19.64 4.95 4.04
C LYS A 134 -18.56 3.92 4.27
N ILE A 135 -17.71 4.11 5.28
CA ILE A 135 -16.73 3.11 5.73
C ILE A 135 -17.46 1.85 6.18
N ALA A 136 -18.49 1.97 7.03
CA ALA A 136 -19.28 0.85 7.51
C ALA A 136 -19.96 0.10 6.35
N ALA A 137 -20.53 0.81 5.36
CA ALA A 137 -21.14 0.18 4.20
C ALA A 137 -20.13 -0.66 3.38
N ASN A 138 -18.94 -0.13 3.13
CA ASN A 138 -17.88 -0.87 2.44
C ASN A 138 -17.33 -2.04 3.28
N ALA A 139 -17.24 -1.87 4.60
CA ALA A 139 -16.83 -2.94 5.51
C ALA A 139 -17.87 -4.08 5.54
N VAL A 140 -19.19 -3.76 5.51
CA VAL A 140 -20.25 -4.77 5.32
C VAL A 140 -20.07 -5.49 4.00
N MET A 141 -19.89 -4.76 2.90
CA MET A 141 -19.71 -5.36 1.58
C MET A 141 -18.50 -6.30 1.54
N ALA A 142 -17.43 -5.96 2.25
CA ALA A 142 -16.26 -6.82 2.41
C ALA A 142 -16.51 -8.04 3.31
N GLY A 143 -17.56 -8.06 4.13
CA GLY A 143 -17.86 -9.10 5.09
C GLY A 143 -17.23 -8.92 6.47
N CYS A 144 -16.83 -7.70 6.83
CA CYS A 144 -16.29 -7.38 8.15
C CYS A 144 -17.30 -7.69 9.26
N LYS A 145 -16.79 -8.06 10.44
CA LYS A 145 -17.57 -8.04 11.66
C LYS A 145 -17.62 -6.62 12.25
N PRO A 146 -18.63 -6.30 13.09
CA PRO A 146 -18.73 -4.98 13.73
C PRO A 146 -17.46 -4.56 14.48
N GLU A 147 -16.85 -5.44 15.26
CA GLU A 147 -15.65 -5.19 16.04
C GLU A 147 -14.42 -4.81 15.18
N TYR A 148 -14.43 -5.12 13.89
CA TYR A 148 -13.31 -4.74 13.01
C TYR A 148 -13.28 -3.27 12.63
N MET A 149 -14.35 -2.51 12.95
CA MET A 149 -14.38 -1.04 12.71
C MET A 149 -13.24 -0.33 13.44
N GLU A 150 -12.79 -0.84 14.60
CA GLU A 150 -11.66 -0.26 15.32
C GLU A 150 -10.32 -0.35 14.55
N VAL A 151 -10.20 -1.29 13.59
CA VAL A 151 -9.04 -1.44 12.70
C VAL A 151 -9.29 -0.75 11.36
N VAL A 152 -10.50 -0.88 10.81
CA VAL A 152 -10.85 -0.32 9.50
C VAL A 152 -10.73 1.21 9.49
N ILE A 153 -11.14 1.90 10.56
CA ILE A 153 -11.06 3.36 10.63
C ILE A 153 -9.61 3.86 10.62
N PRO A 154 -8.68 3.37 11.46
CA PRO A 154 -7.25 3.70 11.35
C PRO A 154 -6.63 3.35 9.99
N VAL A 155 -7.04 2.25 9.35
CA VAL A 155 -6.60 1.88 8.00
C VAL A 155 -7.00 2.96 7.00
N VAL A 156 -8.23 3.45 7.06
CA VAL A 156 -8.69 4.56 6.19
C VAL A 156 -7.91 5.84 6.44
N ARG A 157 -7.65 6.18 7.72
CA ARG A 157 -6.80 7.34 8.05
C ARG A 157 -5.41 7.22 7.44
N ALA A 158 -4.79 6.04 7.59
CA ALA A 158 -3.47 5.78 7.03
C ALA A 158 -3.47 5.86 5.49
N ALA A 159 -4.53 5.35 4.84
CA ALA A 159 -4.68 5.42 3.38
C ALA A 159 -4.87 6.85 2.87
N CYS A 160 -5.49 7.72 3.67
CA CYS A 160 -5.68 9.14 3.35
C CYS A 160 -4.52 10.04 3.80
N ASP A 161 -3.48 9.49 4.43
CA ASP A 161 -2.28 10.25 4.80
C ASP A 161 -1.48 10.61 3.55
N GLU A 162 -1.14 11.89 3.38
CA GLU A 162 -0.41 12.38 2.20
C GLU A 162 0.95 11.68 2.02
N ARG A 163 1.61 11.28 3.12
CA ARG A 163 2.88 10.55 3.07
C ARG A 163 2.73 9.18 2.43
N PHE A 164 1.58 8.51 2.61
CA PHE A 164 1.29 7.23 1.96
C PHE A 164 1.09 7.41 0.45
N ASN A 165 0.63 8.59 0.02
CA ASN A 165 0.41 8.92 -1.38
C ASN A 165 -0.46 7.89 -2.12
N LEU A 166 -1.62 7.58 -1.57
CA LEU A 166 -2.55 6.62 -2.18
C LEU A 166 -2.91 7.01 -3.62
N HIS A 167 -2.94 8.33 -3.95
CA HIS A 167 -3.16 8.81 -5.31
C HIS A 167 -2.13 8.19 -6.27
N GLY A 168 -0.85 8.36 -5.98
CA GLY A 168 0.23 7.83 -6.80
C GLY A 168 0.22 6.29 -6.86
N VAL A 169 -0.05 5.63 -5.72
CA VAL A 169 -0.15 4.15 -5.63
C VAL A 169 -1.27 3.60 -6.51
N GLN A 170 -2.40 4.33 -6.65
CA GLN A 170 -3.52 3.88 -7.48
C GLN A 170 -3.38 4.27 -8.95
N ALA A 171 -2.85 5.46 -9.26
CA ALA A 171 -2.75 5.96 -10.63
C ALA A 171 -1.52 5.46 -11.39
N THR A 172 -0.61 4.72 -10.75
CA THR A 172 0.60 4.19 -11.40
C THR A 172 0.30 3.00 -12.29
N THR A 173 1.15 2.80 -13.31
CA THR A 173 1.18 1.55 -14.10
C THR A 173 1.90 0.40 -13.37
N ASN A 174 2.52 0.68 -12.21
CA ASN A 174 3.10 -0.33 -11.33
C ASN A 174 1.99 -1.13 -10.64
N SER A 175 2.28 -2.36 -10.26
CA SER A 175 1.32 -3.27 -9.62
C SER A 175 1.18 -3.06 -8.10
N ALA A 176 1.62 -1.92 -7.57
CA ALA A 176 1.55 -1.66 -6.12
C ALA A 176 0.12 -1.64 -5.58
N THR A 177 -0.01 -2.07 -4.33
CA THR A 177 -1.27 -2.06 -3.58
C THR A 177 -0.97 -1.83 -2.10
N PRO A 178 -1.90 -1.26 -1.30
CA PRO A 178 -1.70 -1.17 0.13
C PRO A 178 -1.66 -2.54 0.80
N LEU A 179 -0.53 -2.87 1.44
CA LEU A 179 -0.43 -3.93 2.44
C LEU A 179 -0.73 -3.34 3.81
N ILE A 180 -1.64 -3.95 4.54
CA ILE A 180 -1.97 -3.62 5.93
C ILE A 180 -1.22 -4.56 6.85
N MET A 181 -0.38 -4.04 7.73
CA MET A 181 0.27 -4.80 8.79
C MET A 181 -0.35 -4.42 10.13
N VAL A 182 -0.89 -5.41 10.84
CA VAL A 182 -1.47 -5.24 12.18
C VAL A 182 -0.48 -5.74 13.22
N SER A 183 -0.12 -4.88 14.17
CA SER A 183 0.82 -5.20 15.26
C SER A 183 0.22 -4.79 16.61
N GLY A 184 0.43 -5.58 17.64
CA GLY A 184 -0.07 -5.36 19.00
C GLY A 184 -1.23 -6.26 19.39
N PRO A 185 -1.70 -6.18 20.64
CA PRO A 185 -2.70 -7.08 21.24
C PRO A 185 -4.04 -7.16 20.51
N ALA A 186 -4.43 -6.12 19.76
CA ALA A 186 -5.66 -6.13 18.98
C ALA A 186 -5.64 -7.19 17.87
N ALA A 187 -4.47 -7.60 17.38
CA ALA A 187 -4.36 -8.62 16.36
C ALA A 187 -4.95 -9.96 16.86
N GLU A 188 -4.53 -10.42 18.03
CA GLU A 188 -5.03 -11.64 18.64
C GLU A 188 -6.50 -11.50 19.07
N ARG A 189 -6.83 -10.42 19.79
CA ARG A 189 -8.19 -10.16 20.30
C ARG A 189 -9.25 -10.16 19.19
N LEU A 190 -8.93 -9.66 18.01
CA LEU A 190 -9.84 -9.60 16.87
C LEU A 190 -9.74 -10.81 15.94
N GLY A 191 -8.85 -11.75 16.23
CA GLY A 191 -8.68 -12.98 15.48
C GLY A 191 -8.02 -12.78 14.11
N PHE A 192 -7.06 -11.87 14.02
CA PHE A 192 -6.15 -11.83 12.87
C PHE A 192 -5.20 -13.01 12.92
N ALA A 193 -5.06 -13.72 11.82
CA ALA A 193 -4.05 -14.76 11.69
C ALA A 193 -2.67 -14.15 11.43
N SER A 194 -1.68 -14.64 12.17
CA SER A 194 -0.27 -14.29 12.06
C SER A 194 0.63 -15.50 11.72
N GLY A 195 0.04 -16.70 11.77
CA GLY A 195 0.71 -17.99 11.56
C GLY A 195 0.64 -18.49 10.12
N ALA A 196 0.49 -19.81 9.97
CA ALA A 196 0.48 -20.47 8.67
C ALA A 196 -0.54 -19.86 7.70
N GLY A 197 -0.12 -19.61 6.46
CA GLY A 197 -0.97 -19.06 5.42
C GLY A 197 -1.28 -17.55 5.59
N VAL A 198 -0.50 -16.81 6.38
CA VAL A 198 -0.76 -15.42 6.79
C VAL A 198 -1.06 -14.47 5.61
N PHE A 199 -0.50 -14.68 4.43
CA PHE A 199 -0.83 -13.95 3.19
C PHE A 199 -2.00 -14.57 2.40
N GLY A 200 -2.59 -15.63 2.91
CA GLY A 200 -3.77 -16.28 2.33
C GLY A 200 -5.06 -15.84 3.01
N ASN A 201 -6.13 -16.58 2.75
CA ASN A 201 -7.47 -16.35 3.29
C ASN A 201 -7.76 -17.19 4.54
N VAL A 202 -6.85 -17.21 5.50
CA VAL A 202 -6.92 -18.10 6.67
C VAL A 202 -7.78 -17.56 7.81
N ALA A 203 -8.02 -16.26 7.88
CA ALA A 203 -8.87 -15.65 8.90
C ALA A 203 -9.79 -14.58 8.29
N ARG A 204 -11.00 -14.48 8.88
CA ARG A 204 -11.98 -13.50 8.43
C ARG A 204 -11.45 -12.08 8.58
N ALA A 205 -10.73 -11.76 9.66
CA ALA A 205 -10.18 -10.44 9.91
C ALA A 205 -9.21 -10.01 8.81
N ASN A 206 -8.18 -10.82 8.48
CA ASN A 206 -7.23 -10.53 7.41
C ASN A 206 -7.95 -10.34 6.07
N SER A 207 -8.82 -11.29 5.70
CA SER A 207 -9.48 -11.28 4.41
C SER A 207 -10.41 -10.08 4.23
N THR A 208 -11.18 -9.73 5.27
CA THR A 208 -12.24 -8.72 5.12
C THR A 208 -11.75 -7.31 5.37
N VAL A 209 -10.78 -7.08 6.27
CA VAL A 209 -10.21 -5.74 6.52
C VAL A 209 -9.43 -5.26 5.30
N GLY A 210 -8.56 -6.09 4.73
CA GLY A 210 -7.86 -5.76 3.48
C GLY A 210 -8.84 -5.47 2.35
N ARG A 211 -9.86 -6.33 2.18
CA ARG A 211 -10.88 -6.13 1.15
C ARG A 211 -11.71 -4.85 1.36
N ALA A 212 -12.01 -4.48 2.61
CA ALA A 212 -12.74 -3.26 2.90
C ALA A 212 -12.01 -2.02 2.37
N LEU A 213 -10.68 -1.95 2.54
CA LEU A 213 -9.87 -0.88 1.97
C LEU A 213 -9.93 -0.88 0.43
N GLN A 214 -9.80 -2.05 -0.22
CA GLN A 214 -9.88 -2.15 -1.68
C GLN A 214 -11.23 -1.66 -2.23
N LEU A 215 -12.35 -2.02 -1.56
CA LEU A 215 -13.67 -1.53 -1.93
C LEU A 215 -13.81 -0.02 -1.74
N MET A 216 -13.26 0.54 -0.66
CA MET A 216 -13.27 1.98 -0.43
C MET A 216 -12.45 2.75 -1.46
N MET A 217 -11.30 2.23 -1.88
CA MET A 217 -10.49 2.81 -2.95
C MET A 217 -11.26 2.87 -4.28
N ALA A 218 -12.02 1.82 -4.60
CA ALA A 218 -12.87 1.79 -5.80
C ALA A 218 -14.11 2.70 -5.66
N ASN A 219 -14.85 2.58 -4.55
CA ASN A 219 -16.17 3.19 -4.40
C ASN A 219 -16.11 4.65 -3.95
N LEU A 220 -15.12 5.06 -3.19
CA LEU A 220 -14.92 6.43 -2.72
C LEU A 220 -13.79 7.13 -3.45
N GLY A 221 -12.70 6.41 -3.73
CA GLY A 221 -11.54 6.92 -4.45
C GLY A 221 -11.66 6.89 -5.96
N GLY A 222 -12.60 6.11 -6.53
CA GLY A 222 -12.76 5.98 -7.98
C GLY A 222 -11.65 5.18 -8.67
N ALA A 223 -10.79 4.49 -7.91
CA ALA A 223 -9.67 3.69 -8.42
C ALA A 223 -10.19 2.37 -9.04
N ARG A 224 -10.81 2.47 -10.19
CA ARG A 224 -11.35 1.32 -10.93
C ARG A 224 -10.34 0.83 -11.97
N PRO A 225 -10.18 -0.51 -12.10
CA PRO A 225 -9.29 -1.09 -13.10
C PRO A 225 -9.66 -0.66 -14.52
N GLY A 226 -8.66 -0.20 -15.29
CA GLY A 226 -8.84 0.27 -16.66
C GLY A 226 -9.36 1.70 -16.81
N GLU A 227 -9.71 2.36 -15.72
CA GLU A 227 -10.09 3.77 -15.69
C GLU A 227 -8.95 4.60 -15.08
N ILE A 228 -8.88 4.71 -13.74
CA ILE A 228 -7.80 5.39 -13.03
C ILE A 228 -6.69 4.41 -12.64
N ASP A 229 -7.07 3.20 -12.20
CA ASP A 229 -6.11 2.14 -11.92
C ASP A 229 -5.60 1.54 -13.22
N MET A 230 -4.39 1.95 -13.60
CA MET A 230 -3.73 1.58 -14.85
C MET A 230 -2.61 0.56 -14.65
N ALA A 231 -2.62 -0.20 -13.55
CA ALA A 231 -1.62 -1.22 -13.27
C ALA A 231 -1.51 -2.23 -14.43
N SER A 232 -0.32 -2.34 -15.03
CA SER A 232 -0.10 -3.13 -16.24
C SER A 232 -0.33 -4.63 -16.07
N LEU A 233 -0.03 -5.16 -14.89
CA LEU A 233 -0.17 -6.58 -14.57
C LEU A 233 -1.20 -6.84 -13.46
N GLY A 234 -1.47 -5.83 -12.62
CA GLY A 234 -2.22 -6.01 -11.39
C GLY A 234 -1.39 -6.72 -10.30
N ASN A 235 -2.04 -7.00 -9.17
CA ASN A 235 -1.43 -7.63 -7.99
C ASN A 235 -2.53 -8.41 -7.25
N PRO A 236 -2.32 -9.70 -6.90
CA PRO A 236 -3.30 -10.47 -6.12
C PRO A 236 -3.70 -9.80 -4.79
N GLY A 237 -2.82 -9.02 -4.16
CA GLY A 237 -3.12 -8.22 -2.96
C GLY A 237 -4.23 -7.19 -3.17
N ARG A 238 -4.63 -6.89 -4.42
CA ARG A 238 -5.77 -6.01 -4.72
C ARG A 238 -7.13 -6.65 -4.40
N PHE A 239 -7.17 -7.93 -4.11
CA PHE A 239 -8.37 -8.56 -3.55
C PHE A 239 -8.47 -8.33 -2.06
N SER A 240 -7.35 -8.50 -1.34
CA SER A 240 -7.15 -8.25 0.09
C SER A 240 -5.66 -8.42 0.39
N ASP A 241 -5.05 -7.49 1.09
CA ASP A 241 -3.66 -7.60 1.53
C ASP A 241 -3.55 -7.09 2.98
N CYS A 242 -3.66 -8.02 3.92
CA CYS A 242 -3.66 -7.70 5.34
C CYS A 242 -3.05 -8.87 6.14
N VAL A 243 -1.99 -8.58 6.86
CA VAL A 243 -1.25 -9.54 7.69
C VAL A 243 -1.17 -9.05 9.13
N ALA A 244 -1.02 -9.98 10.07
CA ALA A 244 -0.68 -9.66 11.45
C ALA A 244 0.72 -10.17 11.80
N GLU A 245 1.41 -9.43 12.67
CA GLU A 245 2.68 -9.85 13.22
C GLU A 245 2.48 -10.96 14.25
N ASN A 246 3.33 -11.99 14.20
CA ASN A 246 3.30 -13.12 15.12
C ASN A 246 4.17 -12.81 16.34
N HIS A 247 3.58 -12.20 17.37
CA HIS A 247 4.29 -11.81 18.59
C HIS A 247 4.72 -13.01 19.40
N GLU A 248 3.92 -14.07 19.40
CA GLU A 248 4.14 -15.27 20.21
C GLU A 248 5.40 -16.03 19.77
N GLN A 249 5.68 -16.04 18.46
CA GLN A 249 6.80 -16.73 17.86
C GLN A 249 7.97 -15.79 17.50
N SER A 250 7.84 -14.50 17.79
CA SER A 250 8.91 -13.52 17.56
C SER A 250 9.86 -13.51 18.75
N PRO A 251 11.18 -13.68 18.51
CA PRO A 251 12.18 -13.47 19.56
C PRO A 251 12.51 -11.98 19.76
N TRP A 252 11.89 -11.09 18.99
CA TRP A 252 12.19 -9.67 18.97
C TRP A 252 10.98 -8.83 19.34
N GLN A 253 11.28 -7.59 19.69
CA GLN A 253 10.29 -6.54 19.89
C GLN A 253 9.38 -6.39 18.67
N PRO A 254 8.04 -6.32 18.85
CA PRO A 254 7.11 -6.16 17.74
C PRO A 254 7.23 -4.78 17.07
N LEU A 255 6.69 -4.69 15.85
CA LEU A 255 6.81 -3.48 15.02
C LEU A 255 6.25 -2.22 15.68
N HIS A 256 5.10 -2.33 16.37
CA HIS A 256 4.51 -1.16 17.04
C HIS A 256 5.39 -0.61 18.16
N GLU A 257 5.99 -1.47 18.97
CA GLU A 257 6.92 -1.03 20.01
C GLU A 257 8.20 -0.42 19.42
N GLU A 258 8.72 -1.02 18.35
CA GLU A 258 9.87 -0.49 17.60
C GLU A 258 9.58 0.92 17.05
N LEU A 259 8.34 1.21 16.72
CA LEU A 259 7.88 2.52 16.27
C LEU A 259 7.53 3.49 17.41
N GLY A 260 7.80 3.10 18.67
CA GLY A 260 7.66 3.95 19.86
C GLY A 260 6.28 3.92 20.51
N PHE A 261 5.41 2.96 20.14
CA PHE A 261 4.16 2.73 20.85
C PHE A 261 4.37 1.85 22.07
N ALA A 262 3.49 1.94 23.06
CA ALA A 262 3.57 1.12 24.27
C ALA A 262 3.21 -0.35 23.96
N PRO A 263 3.68 -1.33 24.76
CA PRO A 263 3.37 -2.76 24.57
C PRO A 263 1.87 -3.09 24.53
N GLU A 264 1.06 -2.34 25.26
CA GLU A 264 -0.40 -2.46 25.28
C GLU A 264 -1.11 -1.81 24.11
N ASP A 265 -0.41 -0.96 23.36
CA ASP A 265 -0.94 -0.33 22.16
C ASP A 265 -1.01 -1.33 21.00
N SER A 266 -1.85 -1.01 20.05
CA SER A 266 -1.92 -1.75 18.78
C SER A 266 -1.93 -0.76 17.62
N THR A 267 -1.36 -1.16 16.49
CA THR A 267 -1.22 -0.29 15.32
C THR A 267 -1.59 -0.98 14.03
N VAL A 268 -1.97 -0.17 13.05
CA VAL A 268 -1.96 -0.53 11.64
C VAL A 268 -0.84 0.24 10.95
N THR A 269 -0.04 -0.46 10.17
CA THR A 269 0.97 0.14 9.30
C THR A 269 0.59 -0.16 7.85
N LEU A 270 0.47 0.87 7.02
CA LEU A 270 0.29 0.72 5.58
C LEU A 270 1.63 0.82 4.86
N PHE A 271 1.80 -0.06 3.89
CA PHE A 271 2.96 -0.13 3.02
C PHE A 271 2.49 -0.31 1.56
N ALA A 272 3.02 0.46 0.63
CA ALA A 272 2.66 0.36 -0.78
C ALA A 272 3.40 -0.83 -1.44
N ALA A 273 2.91 -2.05 -1.19
CA ALA A 273 3.55 -3.30 -1.58
C ALA A 273 3.42 -3.59 -3.07
N THR A 274 4.51 -4.07 -3.68
CA THR A 274 4.49 -4.82 -4.93
C THR A 274 4.15 -6.30 -4.65
N GLY A 275 4.47 -7.24 -5.49
CA GLY A 275 4.20 -8.65 -5.20
C GLY A 275 5.11 -9.23 -4.10
N LEU A 276 4.63 -10.25 -3.39
CA LEU A 276 5.41 -11.03 -2.45
C LEU A 276 6.42 -11.90 -3.21
N MET A 277 7.66 -11.93 -2.74
CA MET A 277 8.70 -12.84 -3.19
C MET A 277 9.09 -13.77 -2.04
N GLU A 278 8.90 -15.06 -2.24
CA GLU A 278 9.25 -16.07 -1.24
C GLU A 278 10.77 -16.26 -1.14
N VAL A 279 11.26 -16.45 0.07
CA VAL A 279 12.64 -16.78 0.40
C VAL A 279 12.67 -18.18 1.01
N SER A 280 13.05 -19.16 0.20
CA SER A 280 13.21 -20.54 0.62
C SER A 280 14.66 -20.79 1.06
N GLU A 281 14.93 -21.01 2.36
CA GLU A 281 16.26 -21.29 2.88
C GLU A 281 16.25 -22.46 3.88
N HIS A 282 16.51 -23.66 3.38
CA HIS A 282 16.46 -24.89 4.17
C HIS A 282 17.84 -25.42 4.61
N THR A 283 18.91 -24.89 4.02
CA THR A 283 20.25 -25.45 4.14
C THR A 283 21.15 -24.71 5.12
N ALA A 284 20.98 -23.41 5.25
CA ALA A 284 21.75 -22.59 6.16
C ALA A 284 21.58 -23.05 7.62
N ARG A 285 22.70 -23.13 8.33
CA ARG A 285 22.77 -23.52 9.75
C ARG A 285 23.12 -22.32 10.65
N THR A 286 23.39 -21.16 10.06
CA THR A 286 23.73 -19.94 10.77
C THR A 286 22.84 -18.79 10.35
N GLY A 287 22.64 -17.83 11.26
CA GLY A 287 21.87 -16.62 11.00
C GLY A 287 22.44 -15.82 9.83
N ALA A 288 23.76 -15.69 9.74
CA ALA A 288 24.41 -15.03 8.60
C ALA A 288 24.10 -15.73 7.26
N GLY A 289 24.04 -17.06 7.24
CA GLY A 289 23.66 -17.82 6.03
C GLY A 289 22.21 -17.52 5.61
N VAL A 290 21.28 -17.52 6.57
CA VAL A 290 19.87 -17.15 6.33
C VAL A 290 19.78 -15.71 5.78
N LEU A 291 20.50 -14.76 6.41
CA LEU A 291 20.45 -13.35 6.00
C LEU A 291 21.04 -13.12 4.61
N ARG A 292 22.05 -13.88 4.19
CA ARG A 292 22.58 -13.80 2.81
C ARG A 292 21.53 -14.18 1.77
N THR A 293 20.74 -15.22 2.03
CA THR A 293 19.65 -15.63 1.13
C THR A 293 18.54 -14.59 1.09
N ILE A 294 18.16 -14.03 2.25
CA ILE A 294 17.19 -12.92 2.31
C ILE A 294 17.73 -11.70 1.55
N ALA A 295 19.00 -11.30 1.76
CA ALA A 295 19.62 -10.16 1.08
C ALA A 295 19.65 -10.33 -0.44
N ALA A 296 19.96 -11.53 -0.93
CA ALA A 296 19.97 -11.85 -2.37
C ALA A 296 18.57 -11.68 -2.99
N THR A 297 17.52 -12.16 -2.29
CA THR A 297 16.14 -11.97 -2.76
C THR A 297 15.72 -10.50 -2.66
N LEU A 298 16.12 -9.82 -1.58
CA LEU A 298 15.82 -8.41 -1.34
C LEU A 298 16.45 -7.49 -2.41
N ALA A 299 17.58 -7.87 -2.99
CA ALA A 299 18.21 -7.16 -4.09
C ALA A 299 17.31 -7.11 -5.36
N MET A 300 16.38 -8.05 -5.50
CA MET A 300 15.47 -8.17 -6.65
C MET A 300 14.20 -7.34 -6.53
N VAL A 301 13.85 -6.83 -5.32
CA VAL A 301 12.59 -6.11 -5.11
C VAL A 301 12.49 -4.90 -6.04
N TRP A 302 11.31 -4.67 -6.58
CA TRP A 302 10.90 -3.69 -7.57
C TRP A 302 11.60 -3.89 -8.93
N SER A 303 12.89 -3.73 -8.96
CA SER A 303 13.78 -4.05 -10.07
C SER A 303 15.17 -4.24 -9.50
N TRP A 304 15.85 -5.27 -9.91
CA TRP A 304 17.22 -5.52 -9.48
C TRP A 304 18.18 -4.36 -9.77
N ARG A 305 17.84 -3.47 -10.71
CA ARG A 305 18.60 -2.26 -11.04
C ARG A 305 18.18 -1.01 -10.27
N SER A 306 17.10 -1.04 -9.51
CA SER A 306 16.64 0.12 -8.76
C SER A 306 17.30 0.15 -7.39
N CYS A 307 18.03 1.22 -7.13
CA CYS A 307 18.71 1.48 -5.88
C CYS A 307 18.25 2.82 -5.28
N GLY A 308 18.24 2.91 -3.94
CA GLY A 308 18.02 4.14 -3.22
C GLY A 308 16.59 4.73 -3.21
N ARG A 309 15.67 4.13 -3.96
CA ARG A 309 14.28 4.65 -4.10
C ARG A 309 13.22 3.63 -3.72
N VAL A 310 13.57 2.67 -2.89
CA VAL A 310 12.66 1.60 -2.47
C VAL A 310 12.66 1.46 -0.96
N GLU A 311 11.53 1.06 -0.42
CA GLU A 311 11.41 0.46 0.90
C GLU A 311 11.12 -1.02 0.73
N ALA A 312 11.28 -1.80 1.77
CA ALA A 312 10.93 -3.21 1.78
C ALA A 312 10.36 -3.65 3.11
N VAL A 313 9.50 -4.65 3.04
CA VAL A 313 9.09 -5.44 4.20
C VAL A 313 9.74 -6.80 4.07
N VAL A 314 10.43 -7.22 5.13
CA VAL A 314 10.98 -8.55 5.30
C VAL A 314 10.12 -9.28 6.32
N VAL A 315 9.45 -10.32 5.86
CA VAL A 315 8.65 -11.20 6.72
C VAL A 315 9.49 -12.42 7.04
N VAL A 316 10.00 -12.47 8.25
CA VAL A 316 10.85 -13.56 8.72
C VAL A 316 9.95 -14.65 9.30
N CYS A 317 10.05 -15.88 8.79
CA CYS A 317 9.31 -17.00 9.38
C CYS A 317 9.87 -17.37 10.76
N PRO A 318 9.06 -17.97 11.66
CA PRO A 318 9.50 -18.31 13.00
C PRO A 318 10.78 -19.14 13.09
N GLU A 319 10.98 -20.13 12.20
CA GLU A 319 12.20 -20.94 12.21
C GLU A 319 13.47 -20.13 11.83
N HIS A 320 13.37 -19.22 10.86
CA HIS A 320 14.47 -18.33 10.56
C HIS A 320 14.71 -17.33 11.69
N ALA A 321 13.65 -16.77 12.29
CA ALA A 321 13.78 -15.87 13.43
C ALA A 321 14.45 -16.55 14.63
N ALA A 322 14.09 -17.80 14.92
CA ALA A 322 14.74 -18.61 15.97
C ALA A 322 16.22 -18.84 15.67
N THR A 323 16.59 -19.17 14.40
CA THR A 323 17.98 -19.37 13.99
C THR A 323 18.80 -18.07 14.14
N LEU A 324 18.24 -16.95 13.73
CA LEU A 324 18.86 -15.62 13.85
C LEU A 324 19.08 -15.24 15.31
N SER A 325 18.06 -15.42 16.15
CA SER A 325 18.14 -15.13 17.58
C SER A 325 19.13 -16.04 18.32
N ALA A 326 19.18 -17.32 17.97
CA ALA A 326 20.14 -18.27 18.56
C ALA A 326 21.60 -17.89 18.24
N ASP A 327 21.86 -17.28 17.08
CA ASP A 327 23.17 -16.75 16.71
C ASP A 327 23.41 -15.32 17.23
N GLY A 328 22.48 -14.78 18.07
CA GLY A 328 22.65 -13.50 18.75
C GLY A 328 22.22 -12.27 17.95
N PHE A 329 21.57 -12.43 16.79
CA PHE A 329 21.07 -11.30 16.00
C PHE A 329 19.84 -10.70 16.66
N ARG A 330 19.92 -9.43 17.09
CA ARG A 330 18.78 -8.60 17.41
C ARG A 330 18.10 -8.15 16.10
N LYS A 331 16.88 -7.67 16.16
CA LYS A 331 16.13 -7.14 15.00
C LYS A 331 16.89 -5.99 14.30
N SER A 332 17.57 -5.14 15.08
CA SER A 332 18.45 -4.08 14.56
C SER A 332 19.64 -4.64 13.80
N ASP A 333 20.25 -5.72 14.30
CA ASP A 333 21.43 -6.33 13.68
C ASP A 333 21.05 -7.02 12.36
N VAL A 334 19.84 -7.63 12.32
CA VAL A 334 19.26 -8.17 11.09
C VAL A 334 19.09 -7.07 10.04
N ARG A 335 18.53 -5.92 10.45
CA ARG A 335 18.30 -4.78 9.56
C ARG A 335 19.60 -4.22 9.01
N GLU A 336 20.59 -4.03 9.88
CA GLU A 336 21.92 -3.54 9.48
C GLU A 336 22.60 -4.50 8.52
N PHE A 337 22.59 -5.80 8.84
CA PHE A 337 23.16 -6.81 7.94
C PHE A 337 22.50 -6.76 6.55
N LEU A 338 21.17 -6.69 6.50
CA LEU A 338 20.45 -6.61 5.21
C LEU A 338 20.77 -5.33 4.47
N PHE A 339 20.91 -4.20 5.19
CA PHE A 339 21.30 -2.93 4.59
C PHE A 339 22.71 -2.99 3.98
N GLU A 340 23.66 -3.58 4.70
CA GLU A 340 25.05 -3.69 4.25
C GLU A 340 25.25 -4.70 3.11
N HIS A 341 24.45 -5.79 3.11
CA HIS A 341 24.65 -6.90 2.18
C HIS A 341 23.63 -6.98 1.06
N THR A 342 22.74 -5.97 0.92
CA THR A 342 21.80 -5.92 -0.21
C THR A 342 22.27 -4.91 -1.24
N GLY A 343 22.72 -5.41 -2.37
CA GLY A 343 23.22 -4.58 -3.46
C GLY A 343 23.08 -5.25 -4.81
N VAL A 344 23.26 -4.46 -5.85
CA VAL A 344 23.23 -4.92 -7.25
C VAL A 344 24.65 -4.89 -7.81
N PRO A 345 25.20 -6.02 -8.32
CA PRO A 345 26.55 -6.04 -8.86
C PRO A 345 26.76 -5.00 -9.96
N LEU A 346 27.85 -4.23 -9.92
CA LEU A 346 28.15 -3.23 -10.95
C LEU A 346 28.20 -3.84 -12.35
N ARG A 347 28.77 -5.03 -12.49
CA ARG A 347 28.82 -5.79 -13.75
C ARG A 347 27.45 -6.00 -14.40
N ALA A 348 26.39 -5.95 -13.60
CA ALA A 348 25.04 -6.08 -14.11
C ALA A 348 24.58 -4.86 -14.93
N TYR A 349 25.26 -3.74 -14.78
CA TYR A 349 25.03 -2.51 -15.55
C TYR A 349 25.95 -2.41 -16.79
N ASP A 350 27.05 -3.17 -16.85
CA ASP A 350 28.06 -3.03 -17.89
C ASP A 350 27.63 -3.59 -19.26
N HIS A 351 26.65 -4.47 -19.28
CA HIS A 351 26.18 -5.13 -20.50
C HIS A 351 25.09 -4.38 -21.28
N GLN A 352 24.72 -3.20 -20.85
CA GLN A 352 23.65 -2.46 -21.50
C GLN A 352 24.10 -1.02 -21.71
N GLY A 353 24.29 -0.70 -22.98
CA GLY A 353 24.70 0.61 -23.48
C GLY A 353 24.37 1.78 -22.57
N THR A 354 25.28 2.60 -22.44
CA THR A 354 25.59 3.74 -21.60
C THR A 354 24.49 4.76 -21.26
N GLU A 355 23.25 4.52 -21.57
CA GLU A 355 22.14 5.47 -21.29
C GLU A 355 21.79 5.56 -19.79
N GLY A 356 22.39 4.72 -18.96
CA GLY A 356 22.21 4.74 -17.50
C GLY A 356 23.24 5.54 -16.71
N THR A 357 24.14 6.26 -17.36
CA THR A 357 25.25 6.93 -16.67
C THR A 357 24.81 8.06 -15.73
N GLN A 358 23.72 8.73 -16.01
CA GLN A 358 23.19 9.77 -15.12
C GLN A 358 22.65 9.23 -13.79
N LEU A 359 22.27 7.95 -13.72
CA LEU A 359 21.80 7.33 -12.48
C LEU A 359 22.94 6.84 -11.58
N ARG A 360 24.14 6.62 -12.13
CA ARG A 360 25.31 6.15 -11.37
C ARG A 360 25.72 7.12 -10.27
N GLU A 361 25.59 8.43 -10.50
CA GLU A 361 25.93 9.47 -9.53
C GLU A 361 24.98 9.48 -8.29
N LEU A 362 23.82 8.83 -8.40
CA LEU A 362 22.82 8.76 -7.34
C LEU A 362 22.98 7.52 -6.44
N TYR A 363 23.85 6.56 -6.83
CA TYR A 363 23.98 5.29 -6.15
C TYR A 363 25.32 5.20 -5.41
N GLU A 364 25.24 4.72 -4.18
CA GLU A 364 26.42 4.45 -3.36
C GLU A 364 27.07 3.11 -3.76
N GLU A 365 28.37 3.13 -4.04
CA GLU A 365 29.15 1.92 -4.27
C GLU A 365 29.58 1.30 -2.95
N ILE A 366 29.33 0.00 -2.82
CA ILE A 366 29.71 -0.83 -1.68
C ILE A 366 30.44 -2.08 -2.16
N ARG A 367 31.05 -2.81 -1.23
CA ARG A 367 31.63 -4.12 -1.52
C ARG A 367 30.89 -5.21 -0.73
N ILE A 368 30.40 -6.21 -1.48
CA ILE A 368 29.82 -7.43 -0.90
C ILE A 368 30.70 -8.59 -1.31
N ASP A 369 31.27 -9.28 -0.33
CA ASP A 369 32.22 -10.38 -0.54
C ASP A 369 33.41 -10.00 -1.48
N GLY A 370 33.87 -8.74 -1.38
CA GLY A 370 34.97 -8.21 -2.20
C GLY A 370 34.56 -7.69 -3.59
N GLU A 371 33.37 -8.02 -4.08
CA GLU A 371 32.85 -7.58 -5.37
C GLU A 371 32.14 -6.21 -5.26
N PRO A 372 32.29 -5.31 -6.25
CA PRO A 372 31.65 -4.00 -6.22
C PRO A 372 30.15 -4.11 -6.56
N HIS A 373 29.33 -3.42 -5.75
CA HIS A 373 27.88 -3.37 -5.87
C HIS A 373 27.37 -1.93 -5.72
N TYR A 374 26.22 -1.61 -6.27
CA TYR A 374 25.42 -0.46 -5.86
C TYR A 374 24.50 -0.85 -4.71
N ARG A 375 24.54 -0.08 -3.61
CA ARG A 375 23.70 -0.30 -2.43
C ARG A 375 22.20 -0.17 -2.80
N LYS A 376 21.40 -1.12 -2.36
CA LYS A 376 19.97 -1.16 -2.69
C LYS A 376 19.16 -0.07 -1.97
N PHE A 377 19.45 0.17 -0.71
CA PHE A 377 18.74 1.10 0.16
C PHE A 377 19.64 2.28 0.52
N LYS A 378 19.05 3.43 0.86
CA LYS A 378 19.78 4.62 1.33
C LYS A 378 19.95 4.65 2.83
N ASP A 379 19.03 3.99 3.54
CA ASP A 379 18.95 4.03 5.00
C ASP A 379 18.41 2.69 5.52
N PRO A 380 18.93 2.14 6.64
CA PRO A 380 18.42 0.91 7.23
C PRO A 380 16.93 0.96 7.57
N SER A 381 16.38 2.13 7.91
CA SER A 381 14.95 2.30 8.23
C SER A 381 14.01 2.01 7.05
N GLN A 382 14.53 1.96 5.83
CA GLN A 382 13.78 1.54 4.65
C GLN A 382 13.47 0.03 4.63
N ILE A 383 14.07 -0.75 5.54
CA ILE A 383 13.86 -2.20 5.69
C ILE A 383 13.03 -2.44 6.96
N ARG A 384 11.74 -2.72 6.79
CA ARG A 384 10.86 -3.13 7.88
C ARG A 384 10.91 -4.63 8.06
N ILE A 385 10.95 -5.08 9.31
CA ILE A 385 11.05 -6.50 9.64
C ILE A 385 9.88 -6.86 10.56
N ILE A 386 9.14 -7.89 10.18
CA ILE A 386 8.12 -8.52 11.03
C ILE A 386 8.35 -10.03 11.06
N VAL A 387 7.92 -10.67 12.13
CA VAL A 387 7.84 -12.13 12.20
C VAL A 387 6.40 -12.53 11.89
N ALA A 388 6.19 -13.39 10.90
CA ALA A 388 4.89 -13.95 10.58
C ALA A 388 5.05 -15.26 9.79
N GLY A 389 3.98 -16.04 9.72
CA GLY A 389 3.99 -17.30 9.00
C GLY A 389 3.95 -18.52 9.94
N GLY A 390 3.87 -19.70 9.35
CA GLY A 390 3.83 -20.97 10.09
C GLY A 390 5.10 -21.28 10.86
N THR A 391 4.96 -22.07 11.90
CA THR A 391 6.07 -22.53 12.76
C THR A 391 6.92 -23.63 12.14
N ALA A 392 6.51 -24.17 11.00
CA ALA A 392 7.23 -25.20 10.26
C ALA A 392 7.39 -24.78 8.80
N GLY A 393 8.58 -25.08 8.24
CA GLY A 393 8.95 -24.73 6.89
C GLY A 393 9.72 -23.40 6.84
N LYS A 394 10.93 -23.46 6.36
CA LYS A 394 11.88 -22.35 6.32
C LYS A 394 11.62 -21.42 5.12
N PHE A 395 10.44 -20.80 5.12
CA PHE A 395 10.00 -19.85 4.10
C PHE A 395 9.76 -18.48 4.72
N SER A 396 10.66 -17.56 4.45
CA SER A 396 10.47 -16.13 4.69
C SER A 396 9.97 -15.45 3.42
N ALA A 397 9.68 -14.17 3.48
CA ALA A 397 9.27 -13.42 2.30
C ALA A 397 9.83 -12.00 2.31
N VAL A 398 9.96 -11.41 1.13
CA VAL A 398 10.26 -10.00 0.94
C VAL A 398 9.20 -9.36 0.04
N LEU A 399 8.82 -8.13 0.36
CA LEU A 399 7.94 -7.31 -0.45
C LEU A 399 8.64 -5.97 -0.69
N GLY A 400 8.75 -5.57 -1.96
CA GLY A 400 9.25 -4.25 -2.32
C GLY A 400 8.13 -3.21 -2.28
N SER A 401 8.50 -1.94 -2.13
CA SER A 401 7.56 -0.85 -2.24
C SER A 401 7.38 -0.39 -3.69
N TRP A 402 6.33 0.40 -3.93
CA TRP A 402 6.33 1.37 -5.01
C TRP A 402 7.45 2.40 -4.77
N LEU A 403 7.60 3.40 -5.64
CA LEU A 403 8.60 4.45 -5.49
C LEU A 403 8.57 5.03 -4.06
N ALA A 404 9.69 4.93 -3.33
CA ALA A 404 9.83 5.44 -1.97
C ALA A 404 10.27 6.91 -1.93
N GLY A 405 10.09 7.55 -0.79
CA GLY A 405 10.54 8.91 -0.50
C GLY A 405 9.45 9.99 -0.65
N PRO A 406 9.80 11.27 -0.48
CA PRO A 406 8.83 12.37 -0.32
C PRO A 406 7.89 12.58 -1.52
N LYS A 407 8.31 12.21 -2.72
CA LYS A 407 7.49 12.27 -3.95
C LYS A 407 6.90 10.91 -4.36
N GLY A 408 7.22 9.87 -3.62
CA GLY A 408 6.69 8.52 -3.78
C GLY A 408 5.67 8.20 -2.69
N SER A 409 5.76 6.98 -2.15
CA SER A 409 5.00 6.54 -0.99
C SER A 409 5.94 6.27 0.18
N GLN A 410 5.49 6.57 1.38
CA GLN A 410 6.14 6.20 2.63
C GLN A 410 5.19 5.33 3.44
N SER A 411 5.73 4.36 4.16
CA SER A 411 4.90 3.62 5.11
C SER A 411 4.42 4.54 6.22
N VAL A 412 3.16 4.41 6.59
CA VAL A 412 2.52 5.20 7.64
C VAL A 412 1.89 4.29 8.68
N THR A 413 2.00 4.68 9.95
CA THR A 413 1.48 3.91 11.08
C THR A 413 0.50 4.74 11.89
N TYR A 414 -0.63 4.13 12.23
CA TYR A 414 -1.68 4.72 13.05
C TYR A 414 -2.07 3.80 14.20
N PRO A 415 -2.32 4.35 15.41
CA PRO A 415 -2.80 3.54 16.52
C PRO A 415 -4.22 3.05 16.29
N ILE A 416 -4.48 1.83 16.73
CA ILE A 416 -5.82 1.25 16.86
C ILE A 416 -6.40 1.76 18.19
N LYS A 417 -7.08 2.91 18.13
CA LYS A 417 -7.72 3.55 19.30
C LYS A 417 -9.00 4.24 18.85
N TRP A 418 -9.98 4.29 19.75
CA TRP A 418 -11.17 5.13 19.58
C TRP A 418 -10.90 6.58 19.95
#